data_139a00829ded357247d238bfd652b1d2
#
_entry.id   139a00829ded357247d238bfd652b1d2
#
_cell.length_a   1.000
_cell.length_b   1.000
_cell.length_c   1.000
_cell.angle_alpha   90.00
_cell.angle_beta   90.00
_cell.angle_gamma   90.00
#
_symmetry.space_group_name_H-M   'P 1'
#
loop_
_entity.id
_entity.type
_entity.pdbx_description
1 polymer ?
#
loop_
_entity_poly.entity_id
_entity_poly.type
_entity_poly.pdbx_seq_one_letter_code
_entity_poly.pdbx_strand_id
1 'polypeptide(L)'
;MEDQAQELRELMKDDAPAKKNSSKRNEHKTRIIAVTSGKGGVGKTNLAVNMAIAYAQTGKKVILIDGDLGMANVNVLLNVVPQYNLMQVINKQKSMQDIILDTEFGIKFIAGANGFSKIANLTVDELEYFADQFSQLGNADIIIID
;
A
#
# COMPACT_ATOMS: atom_id res chain seq x y z
N MET A 1 -48.79 -18.48 18.88
CA MET A 1 -47.38 -18.59 18.48
C MET A 1 -46.93 -17.20 18.02
N GLU A 2 -46.30 -16.46 18.90
CA GLU A 2 -45.76 -15.17 18.54
C GLU A 2 -44.54 -15.41 17.64
N ASP A 3 -44.52 -14.68 16.52
CA ASP A 3 -43.57 -14.88 15.45
C ASP A 3 -42.21 -14.28 15.88
N GLN A 4 -41.30 -15.15 16.38
CA GLN A 4 -39.93 -14.76 16.75
C GLN A 4 -39.17 -14.04 15.61
N ALA A 5 -39.61 -14.19 14.38
CA ALA A 5 -39.07 -13.48 13.23
C ALA A 5 -39.48 -12.00 13.19
N GLN A 6 -40.56 -11.63 13.88
CA GLN A 6 -41.05 -10.27 13.93
C GLN A 6 -40.25 -9.43 14.92
N GLU A 7 -39.91 -10.00 16.08
CA GLU A 7 -39.04 -9.41 17.09
C GLU A 7 -37.61 -9.17 16.54
N LEU A 8 -37.07 -10.13 15.77
CA LEU A 8 -35.77 -10.00 15.12
C LEU A 8 -35.75 -8.88 14.06
N ARG A 9 -36.88 -8.71 13.33
CA ARG A 9 -37.02 -7.63 12.35
C ARG A 9 -37.09 -6.25 12.98
N GLU A 10 -37.66 -6.14 14.17
CA GLU A 10 -37.72 -4.88 14.92
C GLU A 10 -36.37 -4.51 15.50
N LEU A 11 -35.65 -5.47 16.07
CA LEU A 11 -34.24 -5.24 16.55
C LEU A 11 -33.29 -4.80 15.42
N MET A 12 -33.47 -5.31 14.20
CA MET A 12 -32.67 -4.91 13.04
C MET A 12 -33.04 -3.53 12.46
N LYS A 13 -34.16 -2.94 12.85
CA LYS A 13 -34.56 -1.59 12.42
C LYS A 13 -33.95 -0.48 13.27
N ASP A 14 -33.62 -0.76 14.53
CA ASP A 14 -33.03 0.22 15.44
C ASP A 14 -31.52 0.40 15.28
N ASP A 15 -30.84 -0.54 14.58
CA ASP A 15 -29.41 -0.46 14.25
C ASP A 15 -29.10 0.15 12.86
N ALA A 16 -30.04 0.90 12.28
CA ALA A 16 -29.70 1.68 11.10
C ALA A 16 -28.79 2.86 11.53
N PRO A 17 -27.50 2.86 11.16
CA PRO A 17 -26.64 3.98 11.49
C PRO A 17 -27.22 5.23 10.88
N ALA A 18 -27.46 6.25 11.74
CA ALA A 18 -27.87 7.57 11.31
C ALA A 18 -27.05 7.98 10.09
N LYS A 19 -27.71 8.29 8.96
CA LYS A 19 -27.08 8.88 7.78
C LYS A 19 -26.38 10.17 8.22
N LYS A 20 -25.12 10.06 8.58
CA LYS A 20 -24.25 11.22 8.61
C LYS A 20 -24.23 11.76 7.18
N ASN A 21 -24.74 12.96 6.99
CA ASN A 21 -24.52 13.77 5.83
C ASN A 21 -23.01 13.92 5.62
N SER A 22 -22.41 12.97 4.95
CA SER A 22 -21.04 13.11 4.44
C SER A 22 -21.18 14.04 3.24
N SER A 23 -20.82 15.31 3.43
CA SER A 23 -20.36 16.13 2.32
C SER A 23 -19.48 15.22 1.44
N LYS A 24 -19.79 15.12 0.15
CA LYS A 24 -18.99 14.42 -0.84
C LYS A 24 -17.59 15.05 -0.86
N ARG A 25 -16.71 14.67 0.08
CA ARG A 25 -15.29 14.68 -0.18
C ARG A 25 -15.13 13.64 -1.30
N ASN A 26 -14.64 14.06 -2.45
CA ASN A 26 -14.10 13.14 -3.43
C ASN A 26 -12.98 12.38 -2.71
N GLU A 27 -13.32 11.23 -2.13
CA GLU A 27 -12.34 10.35 -1.51
C GLU A 27 -11.42 9.89 -2.64
N HIS A 28 -10.23 10.46 -2.66
CA HIS A 28 -9.18 10.04 -3.57
C HIS A 28 -8.86 8.57 -3.24
N LYS A 29 -9.36 7.66 -4.07
CA LYS A 29 -9.22 6.23 -3.84
C LYS A 29 -7.92 5.75 -4.45
N THR A 30 -6.89 5.53 -3.64
CA THR A 30 -5.64 4.91 -4.07
C THR A 30 -5.88 3.45 -4.50
N ARG A 31 -5.40 3.09 -5.68
CA ARG A 31 -5.44 1.71 -6.18
C ARG A 31 -4.14 1.00 -5.85
N ILE A 32 -4.23 -0.17 -5.21
CA ILE A 32 -3.06 -1.01 -4.90
C ILE A 32 -3.03 -2.19 -5.88
N ILE A 33 -1.88 -2.41 -6.50
CA ILE A 33 -1.62 -3.49 -7.45
C ILE A 33 -0.42 -4.29 -6.96
N ALA A 34 -0.60 -5.57 -6.67
CA ALA A 34 0.51 -6.47 -6.36
C ALA A 34 0.89 -7.29 -7.60
N VAL A 35 2.17 -7.31 -7.94
CA VAL A 35 2.73 -8.13 -9.02
C VAL A 35 3.39 -9.35 -8.40
N THR A 36 2.79 -10.50 -8.60
CA THR A 36 3.25 -11.76 -7.99
C THR A 36 3.51 -12.83 -9.04
N SER A 37 4.40 -13.77 -8.75
CA SER A 37 4.60 -14.94 -9.58
C SER A 37 5.05 -16.14 -8.73
N GLY A 38 4.63 -17.34 -9.13
CA GLY A 38 5.06 -18.57 -8.49
C GLY A 38 6.45 -19.05 -8.90
N LYS A 39 7.12 -18.35 -9.82
CA LYS A 39 8.44 -18.71 -10.34
C LYS A 39 9.34 -17.49 -10.43
N GLY A 40 10.59 -17.63 -9.99
CA GLY A 40 11.61 -16.60 -10.12
C GLY A 40 12.06 -16.40 -11.59
N GLY A 41 12.57 -15.20 -11.90
CA GLY A 41 13.16 -14.91 -13.21
C GLY A 41 12.19 -14.76 -14.39
N VAL A 42 10.89 -14.65 -14.15
CA VAL A 42 9.86 -14.51 -15.21
C VAL A 42 9.63 -13.07 -15.66
N GLY A 43 10.37 -12.10 -15.08
CA GLY A 43 10.26 -10.69 -15.47
C GLY A 43 9.27 -9.89 -14.61
N LYS A 44 8.90 -10.36 -13.42
CA LYS A 44 7.97 -9.70 -12.49
C LYS A 44 8.40 -8.25 -12.21
N THR A 45 9.63 -8.03 -11.80
CA THR A 45 10.20 -6.71 -11.52
C THR A 45 10.18 -5.78 -12.73
N ASN A 46 10.57 -6.29 -13.91
CA ASN A 46 10.48 -5.52 -15.15
C ASN A 46 9.05 -5.12 -15.46
N LEU A 47 8.08 -6.01 -15.26
CA LEU A 47 6.67 -5.70 -15.45
C LEU A 47 6.21 -4.60 -14.47
N ALA A 48 6.54 -4.73 -13.18
CA ALA A 48 6.15 -3.77 -12.15
C ALA A 48 6.72 -2.38 -12.44
N VAL A 49 8.02 -2.29 -12.76
CA VAL A 49 8.69 -1.02 -13.09
C VAL A 49 8.08 -0.38 -14.33
N ASN A 50 7.95 -1.11 -15.43
CA ASN A 50 7.40 -0.57 -16.67
C ASN A 50 5.92 -0.16 -16.53
N MET A 51 5.15 -0.92 -15.76
CA MET A 51 3.76 -0.58 -15.47
C MET A 51 3.67 0.71 -14.64
N ALA A 52 4.54 0.89 -13.64
CA ALA A 52 4.62 2.11 -12.85
C ALA A 52 4.93 3.34 -13.72
N ILE A 53 5.93 3.22 -14.59
CA ILE A 53 6.32 4.29 -15.52
C ILE A 53 5.19 4.61 -16.50
N ALA A 54 4.54 3.58 -17.07
CA ALA A 54 3.42 3.77 -17.99
C ALA A 54 2.26 4.54 -17.34
N TYR A 55 1.90 4.20 -16.11
CA TYR A 55 0.88 4.96 -15.37
C TYR A 55 1.31 6.40 -15.08
N ALA A 56 2.57 6.62 -14.70
CA ALA A 56 3.08 7.98 -14.46
C ALA A 56 3.01 8.83 -15.74
N GLN A 57 3.29 8.25 -16.91
CA GLN A 57 3.16 8.93 -18.21
C GLN A 57 1.72 9.35 -18.53
N THR A 58 0.72 8.73 -17.92
CA THR A 58 -0.69 9.16 -18.03
C THR A 58 -1.06 10.24 -17.02
N GLY A 59 -0.10 10.81 -16.30
CA GLY A 59 -0.30 11.86 -15.28
C GLY A 59 -0.73 11.33 -13.92
N LYS A 60 -0.66 10.01 -13.66
CA LYS A 60 -0.97 9.42 -12.36
C LYS A 60 0.20 9.56 -11.40
N LYS A 61 -0.11 9.81 -10.13
CA LYS A 61 0.85 9.77 -9.02
C LYS A 61 1.08 8.32 -8.62
N VAL A 62 2.25 7.78 -8.94
CA VAL A 62 2.56 6.36 -8.74
C VAL A 62 3.66 6.20 -7.70
N ILE A 63 3.46 5.25 -6.78
CA ILE A 63 4.48 4.77 -5.85
C ILE A 63 4.75 3.30 -6.18
N LEU A 64 6.02 2.97 -6.42
CA LEU A 64 6.48 1.60 -6.57
C LEU A 64 7.19 1.16 -5.29
N ILE A 65 6.76 0.05 -4.72
CA ILE A 65 7.34 -0.54 -3.51
C ILE A 65 8.01 -1.86 -3.89
N ASP A 66 9.28 -2.00 -3.55
CA ASP A 66 10.01 -3.25 -3.72
C ASP A 66 9.65 -4.21 -2.59
N GLY A 67 8.92 -5.28 -2.89
CA GLY A 67 8.52 -6.32 -1.95
C GLY A 67 9.40 -7.58 -2.02
N ASP A 68 10.39 -7.64 -2.90
CA ASP A 68 11.25 -8.82 -3.03
C ASP A 68 12.18 -8.96 -1.82
N LEU A 69 12.15 -10.14 -1.22
CA LEU A 69 12.86 -10.46 0.02
C LEU A 69 14.35 -10.80 -0.20
N GLY A 70 14.75 -11.04 -1.43
CA GLY A 70 16.06 -11.64 -1.71
C GLY A 70 17.04 -10.81 -2.52
N MET A 71 16.57 -10.10 -3.51
CA MET A 71 17.40 -9.30 -4.41
C MET A 71 16.64 -8.04 -4.80
N ALA A 72 16.92 -6.95 -4.12
CA ALA A 72 16.43 -5.63 -4.49
C ALA A 72 17.00 -5.23 -5.85
N ASN A 73 16.24 -5.48 -6.92
CA ASN A 73 16.64 -5.14 -8.28
C ASN A 73 15.92 -3.89 -8.81
N VAL A 74 14.84 -3.46 -8.15
CA VAL A 74 14.06 -2.29 -8.55
C VAL A 74 14.90 -1.02 -8.50
N ASN A 75 15.68 -0.83 -7.42
CA ASN A 75 16.55 0.34 -7.25
C ASN A 75 17.62 0.44 -8.34
N VAL A 76 18.12 -0.68 -8.84
CA VAL A 76 19.10 -0.71 -9.93
C VAL A 76 18.44 -0.27 -11.24
N LEU A 77 17.24 -0.78 -11.53
CA LEU A 77 16.48 -0.38 -12.74
C LEU A 77 16.07 1.09 -12.71
N LEU A 78 15.79 1.63 -11.52
CA LEU A 78 15.42 3.04 -11.34
C LEU A 78 16.62 3.97 -11.16
N ASN A 79 17.84 3.45 -11.13
CA ASN A 79 19.09 4.19 -10.88
C ASN A 79 19.02 5.05 -9.60
N VAL A 80 18.50 4.47 -8.51
CA VAL A 80 18.39 5.13 -7.20
C VAL A 80 19.13 4.34 -6.12
N VAL A 81 19.63 5.04 -5.11
CA VAL A 81 20.32 4.44 -3.96
C VAL A 81 19.52 4.74 -2.69
N PRO A 82 18.68 3.80 -2.21
CA PRO A 82 17.93 3.99 -0.99
C PRO A 82 18.83 4.07 0.23
N GLN A 83 18.68 5.12 1.03
CA GLN A 83 19.36 5.23 2.34
C GLN A 83 18.56 4.51 3.44
N TYR A 84 17.25 4.46 3.28
CA TYR A 84 16.30 3.86 4.23
C TYR A 84 15.31 2.98 3.47
N ASN A 85 14.67 2.08 4.20
CA ASN A 85 13.70 1.15 3.66
C ASN A 85 12.57 0.89 4.66
N LEU A 86 11.62 0.03 4.35
CA LEU A 86 10.48 -0.28 5.23
C LEU A 86 10.89 -0.77 6.63
N MET A 87 12.09 -1.36 6.80
CA MET A 87 12.55 -1.81 8.12
C MET A 87 12.69 -0.66 9.11
N GLN A 88 13.18 0.51 8.65
CA GLN A 88 13.28 1.68 9.52
C GLN A 88 11.89 2.20 9.95
N VAL A 89 10.88 2.08 9.09
CA VAL A 89 9.50 2.43 9.45
C VAL A 89 8.93 1.45 10.47
N ILE A 90 9.07 0.14 10.22
CA ILE A 90 8.62 -0.91 11.14
C ILE A 90 9.29 -0.78 12.52
N ASN A 91 10.57 -0.44 12.54
CA ASN A 91 11.32 -0.22 13.78
C ASN A 91 11.09 1.16 14.40
N LYS A 92 10.16 1.97 13.87
CA LYS A 92 9.83 3.33 14.35
C LYS A 92 11.00 4.32 14.33
N GLN A 93 11.98 4.08 13.48
CA GLN A 93 13.18 4.92 13.32
C GLN A 93 12.99 6.04 12.30
N LYS A 94 12.09 5.83 11.34
CA LYS A 94 11.73 6.75 10.25
C LYS A 94 10.24 6.71 9.99
N SER A 95 9.70 7.81 9.46
CA SER A 95 8.34 7.83 8.93
C SER A 95 8.28 7.26 7.51
N MET A 96 7.09 6.93 7.04
CA MET A 96 6.92 6.49 5.64
C MET A 96 7.36 7.57 4.65
N GLN A 97 7.18 8.84 4.98
CA GLN A 97 7.60 9.97 4.13
C GLN A 97 9.12 10.10 4.02
N ASP A 98 9.86 9.74 5.08
CA ASP A 98 11.32 9.85 5.10
C ASP A 98 12.03 8.82 4.18
N ILE A 99 11.34 7.74 3.82
CA ILE A 99 11.91 6.65 3.03
C ILE A 99 11.48 6.68 1.56
N ILE A 100 10.60 7.61 1.17
CA ILE A 100 10.17 7.78 -0.21
C ILE A 100 11.29 8.47 -1.00
N LEU A 101 11.62 7.91 -2.17
CA LEU A 101 12.56 8.48 -3.12
C LEU A 101 11.83 8.94 -4.38
N ASP A 102 12.19 10.12 -4.88
CA ASP A 102 11.81 10.55 -6.22
C ASP A 102 12.75 9.91 -7.25
N THR A 103 12.19 9.57 -8.42
CA THR A 103 12.96 8.99 -9.52
C THR A 103 12.87 9.89 -10.76
N GLU A 104 13.83 9.74 -11.67
CA GLU A 104 13.84 10.46 -12.96
C GLU A 104 12.66 10.05 -13.88
N PHE A 105 12.00 8.93 -13.59
CA PHE A 105 10.87 8.41 -14.37
C PHE A 105 9.51 8.97 -13.95
N GLY A 106 9.49 9.93 -13.00
CA GLY A 106 8.24 10.55 -12.52
C GLY A 106 7.43 9.65 -11.58
N ILE A 107 8.01 8.57 -11.10
CA ILE A 107 7.43 7.71 -10.06
C ILE A 107 8.19 7.91 -8.74
N LYS A 108 7.51 7.63 -7.63
CA LYS A 108 8.14 7.53 -6.31
C LYS A 108 8.48 6.08 -6.01
N PHE A 109 9.56 5.87 -5.29
CA PHE A 109 10.06 4.54 -4.95
C PHE A 109 10.22 4.36 -3.45
N ILE A 110 9.87 3.18 -2.94
CA ILE A 110 10.11 2.76 -1.56
C ILE A 110 10.83 1.42 -1.60
N ALA A 111 12.01 1.37 -0.99
CA ALA A 111 12.76 0.12 -0.83
C ALA A 111 12.14 -0.73 0.29
N GLY A 112 11.77 -1.97 -0.04
CA GLY A 112 11.16 -2.89 0.92
C GLY A 112 12.17 -3.57 1.83
N ALA A 113 13.32 -3.96 1.28
CA ALA A 113 14.29 -4.83 1.92
C ALA A 113 13.57 -6.07 2.52
N ASN A 114 13.96 -6.55 3.67
CA ASN A 114 13.26 -7.66 4.35
C ASN A 114 12.00 -7.21 5.11
N GLY A 115 11.49 -5.99 4.87
CA GLY A 115 10.36 -5.44 5.62
C GLY A 115 9.07 -6.24 5.45
N PHE A 116 8.78 -6.71 4.24
CA PHE A 116 7.55 -7.48 3.99
C PHE A 116 7.53 -8.85 4.69
N SER A 117 8.67 -9.53 4.83
CA SER A 117 8.71 -10.77 5.61
C SER A 117 8.51 -10.52 7.11
N LYS A 118 8.95 -9.37 7.60
CA LYS A 118 8.76 -8.98 8.99
C LYS A 118 7.32 -8.60 9.27
N ILE A 119 6.59 -8.00 8.32
CA ILE A 119 5.17 -7.64 8.48
C ILE A 119 4.32 -8.83 8.88
N ALA A 120 4.61 -10.03 8.37
CA ALA A 120 3.89 -11.25 8.72
C ALA A 120 4.03 -11.65 10.20
N ASN A 121 5.02 -11.13 10.91
CA ASN A 121 5.35 -11.45 12.29
C ASN A 121 5.21 -10.25 13.25
N LEU A 122 4.58 -9.16 12.80
CA LEU A 122 4.33 -7.99 13.65
C LEU A 122 3.30 -8.30 14.73
N THR A 123 3.49 -7.70 15.90
CA THR A 123 2.44 -7.61 16.91
C THR A 123 1.28 -6.74 16.42
N VAL A 124 0.14 -6.82 17.10
CA VAL A 124 -1.04 -6.01 16.74
C VAL A 124 -0.71 -4.51 16.75
N ASP A 125 -0.03 -4.04 17.78
CA ASP A 125 0.36 -2.63 17.94
C ASP A 125 1.34 -2.16 16.84
N GLU A 126 2.26 -3.02 16.45
CA GLU A 126 3.20 -2.74 15.36
C GLU A 126 2.50 -2.71 14.01
N LEU A 127 1.52 -3.60 13.81
CA LEU A 127 0.72 -3.66 12.59
C LEU A 127 -0.17 -2.41 12.44
N GLU A 128 -0.81 -1.98 13.54
CA GLU A 128 -1.59 -0.74 13.56
C GLU A 128 -0.72 0.48 13.23
N TYR A 129 0.45 0.58 13.84
CA TYR A 129 1.39 1.65 13.53
C TYR A 129 1.81 1.63 12.05
N PHE A 130 2.16 0.45 11.51
CA PHE A 130 2.55 0.31 10.11
C PHE A 130 1.40 0.68 9.17
N ALA A 131 0.17 0.26 9.48
CA ALA A 131 -1.02 0.59 8.69
C ALA A 131 -1.29 2.10 8.68
N ASP A 132 -1.11 2.78 9.83
CA ASP A 132 -1.22 4.24 9.92
C ASP A 132 -0.16 4.93 9.04
N GLN A 133 1.09 4.51 9.13
CA GLN A 133 2.17 5.03 8.28
C GLN A 133 1.90 4.76 6.79
N PHE A 134 1.38 3.58 6.45
CA PHE A 134 1.03 3.23 5.08
C PHE A 134 -0.13 4.09 4.54
N SER A 135 -1.08 4.46 5.40
CA SER A 135 -2.21 5.32 5.03
C SER A 135 -1.77 6.71 4.56
N GLN A 136 -0.58 7.19 5.01
CA GLN A 136 0.00 8.46 4.58
C GLN A 136 0.38 8.47 3.09
N LEU A 137 0.44 7.30 2.44
CA LEU A 137 0.62 7.18 1.00
C LEU A 137 -0.66 7.46 0.19
N GLY A 138 -1.78 7.76 0.85
CA GLY A 138 -3.09 7.97 0.25
C GLY A 138 -3.20 9.13 -0.77
N ASN A 139 -2.15 9.93 -0.92
CA ASN A 139 -2.05 10.94 -1.99
C ASN A 139 -1.61 10.35 -3.35
N ALA A 140 -1.21 9.08 -3.39
CA ALA A 140 -0.92 8.38 -4.64
C ALA A 140 -2.21 7.91 -5.31
N ASP A 141 -2.26 7.98 -6.65
CA ASP A 141 -3.35 7.37 -7.43
C ASP A 141 -3.19 5.85 -7.45
N ILE A 142 -1.95 5.39 -7.57
CA ILE A 142 -1.61 3.98 -7.71
C ILE A 142 -0.39 3.65 -6.85
N ILE A 143 -0.47 2.54 -6.13
CA ILE A 143 0.66 1.91 -5.45
C ILE A 143 0.87 0.54 -6.09
N ILE A 144 2.08 0.28 -6.58
CA ILE A 144 2.48 -1.01 -7.15
C ILE A 144 3.45 -1.66 -6.19
N ILE A 145 3.22 -2.93 -5.86
CA ILE A 145 4.09 -3.75 -5.01
C ILE A 145 4.68 -4.86 -5.89
N ASP A 146 6.00 -4.83 -6.06
CA ASP A 146 6.73 -5.84 -6.82
C ASP A 146 7.01 -7.09 -5.98
#